data_ed7e2ff85ca2dc34536747a6f7435ad9
#
_entry.id   ed7e2ff85ca2dc34536747a6f7435ad9
#
_cell.length_a   1.000
_cell.length_b   1.000
_cell.length_c   1.000
_cell.angle_alpha   90.00
_cell.angle_beta   90.00
_cell.angle_gamma   90.00
#
_symmetry.space_group_name_H-M   'P 1'
#
loop_
_entity.id
_entity.type
_entity.pdbx_description
1 polymer ?
#
loop_
_entity_poly.entity_id
_entity_poly.type
_entity_poly.pdbx_seq_one_letter_code
_entity_poly.pdbx_strand_id
1 'polypeptide(L)'
;INGELDLVIRDGNGFSLWDIKSASRFAFEKKFASYEALKQNDDFGYCSQLFGYTKAEREETPEIKAGGWIAINKETGDMKIVQADPDDEESYTNKIEDTITRYKEATEDNFVRGFTDEEEFFYRKPTGNRKLSMTCSYCSFRYTCWPDLKYERNPKSKSANAYHHYTVFK
;
A
#
# COMPACT_ATOMS: atom_id res chain seq x y z
N ILE A 1 8.99 12.41 -9.18
CA ILE A 1 7.76 11.64 -8.86
C ILE A 1 6.60 12.60 -9.01
N ASN A 2 5.69 12.32 -9.91
CA ASN A 2 4.48 13.12 -10.06
C ASN A 2 3.35 12.43 -9.29
N GLY A 3 2.60 13.20 -8.52
CA GLY A 3 1.41 12.75 -7.81
C GLY A 3 0.38 13.87 -7.77
N GLU A 4 -0.88 13.49 -7.55
CA GLU A 4 -1.97 14.44 -7.37
C GLU A 4 -2.42 14.38 -5.90
N LEU A 5 -2.72 15.55 -5.34
CA LEU A 5 -3.26 15.67 -3.99
C LEU A 5 -4.77 15.47 -4.05
N ASP A 6 -5.30 14.61 -3.20
CA ASP A 6 -6.76 14.36 -3.19
C ASP A 6 -7.50 15.53 -2.54
N LEU A 7 -7.02 16.03 -1.40
CA LEU A 7 -7.71 17.06 -0.65
C LEU A 7 -6.76 17.85 0.25
N VAL A 8 -6.85 19.18 0.19
CA VAL A 8 -6.23 20.09 1.16
C VAL A 8 -7.34 20.85 1.88
N ILE A 9 -7.35 20.77 3.20
CA ILE A 9 -8.30 21.46 4.06
C ILE A 9 -7.62 22.64 4.73
N ARG A 10 -8.26 23.80 4.69
CA ARG A 10 -7.88 24.99 5.47
C ARG A 10 -8.87 25.18 6.60
N ASP A 11 -8.38 25.29 7.81
CA ASP A 11 -9.15 25.60 9.00
C ASP A 11 -8.44 26.68 9.86
N GLY A 12 -8.93 26.89 11.08
CA GLY A 12 -8.32 27.87 12.01
C GLY A 12 -6.90 27.51 12.46
N ASN A 13 -6.41 26.28 12.21
CA ASN A 13 -5.10 25.78 12.58
C ASN A 13 -4.11 25.73 11.39
N GLY A 14 -4.52 26.18 10.20
CA GLY A 14 -3.71 26.20 8.99
C GLY A 14 -4.19 25.24 7.92
N PHE A 15 -3.26 24.65 7.18
CA PHE A 15 -3.55 23.70 6.09
C PHE A 15 -3.23 22.27 6.50
N SER A 16 -4.08 21.33 6.08
CA SER A 16 -3.84 19.90 6.26
C SER A 16 -4.12 19.14 4.97
N LEU A 17 -3.24 18.17 4.65
CA LEU A 17 -3.36 17.31 3.48
C LEU A 17 -4.04 16.00 3.88
N TRP A 18 -5.05 15.61 3.10
CA TRP A 18 -5.84 14.39 3.30
C TRP A 18 -5.85 13.55 2.03
N ASP A 19 -5.72 12.25 2.23
CA ASP A 19 -5.74 11.28 1.15
C ASP A 19 -7.06 10.48 1.21
N ILE A 20 -7.75 10.34 0.06
CA ILE A 20 -9.06 9.68 0.00
C ILE A 20 -8.89 8.26 -0.50
N LYS A 21 -9.32 7.29 0.29
CA LYS A 21 -9.21 5.86 -0.04
C LYS A 21 -10.57 5.18 -0.08
N SER A 22 -10.93 4.65 -1.26
CA SER A 22 -12.05 3.74 -1.36
C SER A 22 -11.65 2.33 -0.90
N ALA A 23 -12.41 1.73 -0.01
CA ALA A 23 -12.09 0.47 0.63
C ALA A 23 -13.22 -0.56 0.51
N SER A 24 -12.87 -1.86 0.39
CA SER A 24 -13.83 -2.92 0.63
C SER A 24 -14.28 -2.89 2.09
N ARG A 25 -15.43 -3.50 2.39
CA ARG A 25 -15.93 -3.60 3.77
C ARG A 25 -14.88 -4.11 4.74
N PHE A 26 -14.16 -5.18 4.37
CA PHE A 26 -13.11 -5.74 5.22
C PHE A 26 -11.97 -4.73 5.48
N ALA A 27 -11.45 -4.09 4.45
CA ALA A 27 -10.40 -3.09 4.61
C ALA A 27 -10.88 -1.87 5.41
N PHE A 28 -12.12 -1.41 5.17
CA PHE A 28 -12.74 -0.32 5.91
C PHE A 28 -12.87 -0.62 7.41
N GLU A 29 -13.27 -1.84 7.76
CA GLU A 29 -13.44 -2.25 9.16
C GLU A 29 -12.12 -2.58 9.86
N LYS A 30 -11.11 -3.09 9.14
CA LYS A 30 -9.87 -3.60 9.73
C LYS A 30 -8.67 -2.67 9.52
N LYS A 31 -8.34 -2.32 8.26
CA LYS A 31 -7.20 -1.47 7.95
C LYS A 31 -7.43 -0.02 8.40
N PHE A 32 -8.61 0.54 8.12
CA PHE A 32 -8.99 1.90 8.50
C PHE A 32 -9.72 1.98 9.86
N ALA A 33 -9.53 1.00 10.74
CA ALA A 33 -10.08 1.04 12.09
C ALA A 33 -9.40 2.11 12.97
N SER A 34 -8.11 2.31 12.78
CA SER A 34 -7.27 3.31 13.45
C SER A 34 -5.99 3.53 12.66
N TYR A 35 -5.22 4.54 13.05
CA TYR A 35 -3.89 4.78 12.48
C TYR A 35 -2.93 3.62 12.70
N GLU A 36 -2.93 3.04 13.90
CA GLU A 36 -2.12 1.87 14.23
C GLU A 36 -2.47 0.65 13.35
N ALA A 37 -3.76 0.42 13.13
CA ALA A 37 -4.22 -0.66 12.26
C ALA A 37 -3.79 -0.42 10.80
N LEU A 38 -3.80 0.84 10.35
CA LEU A 38 -3.33 1.21 9.03
C LEU A 38 -1.82 0.95 8.89
N LYS A 39 -1.00 1.40 9.84
CA LYS A 39 0.46 1.17 9.84
C LYS A 39 0.82 -0.32 9.77
N GLN A 40 0.12 -1.16 10.54
CA GLN A 40 0.37 -2.61 10.55
C GLN A 40 -0.01 -3.32 9.25
N ASN A 41 -0.87 -2.71 8.43
CA ASN A 41 -1.40 -3.30 7.20
C ASN A 41 -1.10 -2.41 5.98
N ASP A 42 -0.01 -1.65 6.02
CA ASP A 42 0.34 -0.66 4.97
C ASP A 42 1.13 -1.27 3.81
N ASP A 43 0.57 -2.32 3.19
CA ASP A 43 1.19 -3.01 2.05
C ASP A 43 1.39 -2.12 0.82
N PHE A 44 0.64 -1.02 0.73
CA PHE A 44 0.64 -0.11 -0.43
C PHE A 44 1.37 1.22 -0.15
N GLY A 45 1.92 1.40 1.06
CA GLY A 45 2.70 2.59 1.41
C GLY A 45 1.85 3.86 1.56
N TYR A 46 0.62 3.76 2.07
CA TYR A 46 -0.27 4.92 2.27
C TYR A 46 0.35 5.96 3.21
N CYS A 47 1.03 5.51 4.26
CA CYS A 47 1.73 6.42 5.18
C CYS A 47 2.87 7.16 4.46
N SER A 48 3.71 6.43 3.72
CA SER A 48 4.77 7.05 2.93
C SER A 48 4.22 8.00 1.86
N GLN A 49 3.09 7.67 1.25
CA GLN A 49 2.42 8.54 0.27
C GLN A 49 1.97 9.85 0.91
N LEU A 50 1.24 9.79 2.04
CA LEU A 50 0.72 10.98 2.72
C LEU A 50 1.86 11.90 3.18
N PHE A 51 2.84 11.37 3.91
CA PHE A 51 3.94 12.17 4.45
C PHE A 51 4.88 12.68 3.34
N GLY A 52 5.08 11.89 2.28
CA GLY A 52 5.86 12.32 1.11
C GLY A 52 5.21 13.47 0.37
N TYR A 53 3.90 13.42 0.18
CA TYR A 53 3.14 14.52 -0.44
C TYR A 53 3.13 15.76 0.45
N THR A 54 2.92 15.59 1.75
CA THR A 54 2.96 16.71 2.70
C THR A 54 4.32 17.41 2.68
N LYS A 55 5.42 16.64 2.65
CA LYS A 55 6.77 17.20 2.55
C LYS A 55 6.99 17.98 1.25
N ALA A 56 6.54 17.42 0.12
CA ALA A 56 6.66 18.08 -1.19
C ALA A 56 5.83 19.37 -1.24
N GLU A 57 4.61 19.33 -0.73
CA GLU A 57 3.70 20.49 -0.74
C GLU A 57 4.20 21.67 0.14
N ARG A 58 5.06 21.41 1.12
CA ARG A 58 5.66 22.47 1.95
C ARG A 58 6.57 23.43 1.17
N GLU A 59 7.00 23.08 -0.03
CA GLU A 59 7.72 24.00 -0.89
C GLU A 59 6.82 25.18 -1.32
N GLU A 60 5.51 24.93 -1.49
CA GLU A 60 4.51 25.93 -1.87
C GLU A 60 3.70 26.43 -0.65
N THR A 61 3.39 25.56 0.29
CA THR A 61 2.57 25.81 1.49
C THR A 61 3.34 25.40 2.75
N PRO A 62 4.26 26.23 3.27
CA PRO A 62 5.19 25.87 4.36
C PRO A 62 4.53 25.36 5.66
N GLU A 63 3.31 25.85 5.96
CA GLU A 63 2.57 25.49 7.16
C GLU A 63 1.70 24.22 7.02
N ILE A 64 1.68 23.57 5.85
CA ILE A 64 0.85 22.38 5.63
C ILE A 64 1.31 21.20 6.50
N LYS A 65 0.36 20.48 7.05
CA LYS A 65 0.57 19.29 7.88
C LYS A 65 -0.10 18.07 7.27
N ALA A 66 0.40 16.89 7.58
CA ALA A 66 -0.32 15.67 7.30
C ALA A 66 -1.60 15.61 8.14
N GLY A 67 -2.76 15.52 7.49
CA GLY A 67 -4.05 15.35 8.15
C GLY A 67 -4.35 13.88 8.40
N GLY A 68 -4.37 13.09 7.34
CA GLY A 68 -4.67 11.66 7.42
C GLY A 68 -5.42 11.12 6.21
N TRP A 69 -6.30 10.17 6.46
CA TRP A 69 -7.08 9.49 5.42
C TRP A 69 -8.57 9.63 5.65
N ILE A 70 -9.29 9.79 4.54
CA ILE A 70 -10.75 9.68 4.48
C ILE A 70 -11.05 8.36 3.77
N ALA A 71 -11.39 7.33 4.54
CA ALA A 71 -11.76 6.04 4.00
C ALA A 71 -13.26 5.99 3.67
N ILE A 72 -13.58 5.50 2.47
CA ILE A 72 -14.96 5.36 1.99
C ILE A 72 -15.24 3.87 1.75
N ASN A 73 -16.26 3.33 2.42
CA ASN A 73 -16.73 1.97 2.18
C ASN A 73 -17.44 1.90 0.82
N LYS A 74 -16.90 1.13 -0.12
CA LYS A 74 -17.47 0.99 -1.48
C LYS A 74 -18.87 0.38 -1.52
N GLU A 75 -19.25 -0.38 -0.48
CA GLU A 75 -20.52 -1.10 -0.45
C GLU A 75 -21.63 -0.25 0.13
N THR A 76 -21.33 0.60 1.13
CA THR A 76 -22.35 1.35 1.88
C THR A 76 -22.25 2.86 1.69
N GLY A 77 -21.10 3.37 1.25
CA GLY A 77 -20.82 4.80 1.21
C GLY A 77 -20.44 5.41 2.56
N ASP A 78 -20.36 4.59 3.62
CA ASP A 78 -19.93 5.08 4.93
C ASP A 78 -18.50 5.63 4.86
N MET A 79 -18.24 6.66 5.66
CA MET A 79 -16.92 7.32 5.73
C MET A 79 -16.32 7.21 7.13
N LYS A 80 -15.00 7.08 7.17
CA LYS A 80 -14.19 7.19 8.38
C LYS A 80 -13.04 8.15 8.16
N ILE A 81 -12.67 8.85 9.22
CA ILE A 81 -11.48 9.68 9.27
C ILE A 81 -10.44 8.95 10.12
N VAL A 82 -9.25 8.75 9.56
CA VAL A 82 -8.08 8.21 10.27
C VAL A 82 -7.02 9.30 10.25
N GLN A 83 -6.75 9.91 11.40
CA GLN A 83 -5.74 10.95 11.52
C GLN A 83 -4.34 10.34 11.54
N ALA A 84 -3.41 10.99 10.85
CA ALA A 84 -2.01 10.66 10.92
C ALA A 84 -1.39 11.19 12.23
N ASP A 85 -0.38 10.46 12.73
CA ASP A 85 0.43 10.96 13.82
C ASP A 85 1.60 11.78 13.24
N PRO A 86 1.71 13.08 13.54
CA PRO A 86 2.77 13.89 13.00
C PRO A 86 4.18 13.47 13.46
N ASP A 87 4.29 12.75 14.58
CA ASP A 87 5.57 12.26 15.10
C ASP A 87 6.18 11.16 14.20
N ASP A 88 5.38 10.52 13.38
CA ASP A 88 5.83 9.50 12.41
C ASP A 88 6.42 10.10 11.12
N GLU A 89 6.24 11.38 10.85
CA GLU A 89 6.58 12.01 9.57
C GLU A 89 8.06 11.84 9.21
N GLU A 90 8.96 12.11 10.14
CA GLU A 90 10.40 12.00 9.91
C GLU A 90 10.78 10.57 9.51
N SER A 91 10.22 9.57 10.19
CA SER A 91 10.48 8.16 9.90
C SER A 91 10.07 7.78 8.47
N TYR A 92 8.88 8.23 8.03
CA TYR A 92 8.40 7.91 6.68
C TYR A 92 9.11 8.70 5.59
N THR A 93 9.45 9.97 5.83
CA THR A 93 10.20 10.78 4.86
C THR A 93 11.62 10.24 4.68
N ASN A 94 12.30 9.80 5.73
CA ASN A 94 13.61 9.15 5.65
C ASN A 94 13.53 7.85 4.81
N LYS A 95 12.51 7.02 5.00
CA LYS A 95 12.30 5.81 4.18
C LYS A 95 12.11 6.14 2.70
N ILE A 96 11.43 7.24 2.38
CA ILE A 96 11.27 7.70 1.00
C ILE A 96 12.62 8.12 0.41
N GLU A 97 13.41 8.90 1.14
CA GLU A 97 14.73 9.37 0.70
C GLU A 97 15.68 8.20 0.48
N ASP A 98 15.72 7.24 1.39
CA ASP A 98 16.49 5.99 1.25
C ASP A 98 16.05 5.20 0.02
N THR A 99 14.74 5.14 -0.24
CA THR A 99 14.21 4.44 -1.41
C THR A 99 14.60 5.15 -2.70
N ILE A 100 14.52 6.48 -2.74
CA ILE A 100 14.95 7.28 -3.90
C ILE A 100 16.44 7.12 -4.14
N THR A 101 17.26 7.15 -3.09
CA THR A 101 18.71 6.96 -3.18
C THR A 101 19.04 5.59 -3.75
N ARG A 102 18.47 4.53 -3.19
CA ARG A 102 18.66 3.15 -3.70
C ARG A 102 18.21 3.00 -5.15
N TYR A 103 17.10 3.66 -5.53
CA TYR A 103 16.64 3.63 -6.91
C TYR A 103 17.61 4.34 -7.88
N LYS A 104 18.19 5.48 -7.46
CA LYS A 104 19.17 6.21 -8.28
C LYS A 104 20.49 5.46 -8.43
N GLU A 105 20.87 4.67 -7.43
CA GLU A 105 22.10 3.88 -7.39
C GLU A 105 21.91 2.46 -7.93
N ALA A 106 20.68 2.07 -8.26
CA ALA A 106 20.37 0.73 -8.73
C ALA A 106 20.98 0.48 -10.11
N THR A 107 21.67 -0.68 -10.22
CA THR A 107 22.20 -1.24 -11.46
C THR A 107 21.66 -2.66 -11.64
N GLU A 108 21.87 -3.27 -12.81
CA GLU A 108 21.48 -4.67 -13.04
C GLU A 108 22.15 -5.62 -12.03
N ASP A 109 23.37 -5.30 -11.61
CA ASP A 109 24.17 -6.14 -10.70
C ASP A 109 23.75 -6.03 -9.23
N ASN A 110 23.20 -4.87 -8.82
CA ASN A 110 22.83 -4.61 -7.41
C ASN A 110 21.32 -4.58 -7.15
N PHE A 111 20.50 -4.77 -8.18
CA PHE A 111 19.05 -4.82 -8.03
C PHE A 111 18.62 -6.15 -7.39
N VAL A 112 18.29 -6.08 -6.12
CA VAL A 112 17.84 -7.25 -5.36
C VAL A 112 16.32 -7.23 -5.25
N ARG A 113 15.71 -8.38 -5.54
CA ARG A 113 14.26 -8.57 -5.34
C ARG A 113 13.90 -8.36 -3.86
N GLY A 114 13.09 -7.34 -3.58
CA GLY A 114 12.69 -7.00 -2.21
C GLY A 114 11.57 -7.86 -1.64
N PHE A 115 10.86 -8.62 -2.50
CA PHE A 115 9.71 -9.45 -2.13
C PHE A 115 9.87 -10.86 -2.70
N THR A 116 9.25 -11.83 -2.04
CA THR A 116 9.25 -13.22 -2.47
C THR A 116 7.81 -13.73 -2.62
N ASP A 117 7.69 -14.97 -3.06
CA ASP A 117 6.44 -15.71 -3.02
C ASP A 117 6.12 -16.22 -1.61
N GLU A 118 4.88 -16.55 -1.38
CA GLU A 118 4.38 -17.09 -0.11
C GLU A 118 3.70 -18.44 -0.30
N GLU A 119 3.71 -19.25 0.76
CA GLU A 119 2.97 -20.51 0.76
C GLU A 119 1.47 -20.26 0.76
N GLU A 120 0.74 -20.98 -0.09
CA GLU A 120 -0.72 -20.90 -0.11
C GLU A 120 -1.34 -21.80 0.96
N PHE A 121 -2.26 -21.21 1.74
CA PHE A 121 -3.04 -21.93 2.74
C PHE A 121 -4.51 -21.99 2.34
N PHE A 122 -5.15 -23.13 2.59
CA PHE A 122 -6.59 -23.30 2.51
C PHE A 122 -7.12 -23.92 3.81
N TYR A 123 -8.01 -23.23 4.51
CA TYR A 123 -8.45 -23.59 5.88
C TYR A 123 -7.27 -23.88 6.83
N ARG A 124 -6.25 -23.00 6.84
CA ARG A 124 -5.03 -23.12 7.67
C ARG A 124 -4.14 -24.33 7.34
N LYS A 125 -4.41 -25.05 6.27
CA LYS A 125 -3.57 -26.15 5.80
C LYS A 125 -2.82 -25.72 4.54
N PRO A 126 -1.51 -25.98 4.43
CA PRO A 126 -0.75 -25.68 3.24
C PRO A 126 -1.31 -26.47 2.04
N THR A 127 -1.41 -25.85 0.89
CA THR A 127 -1.87 -26.49 -0.35
C THR A 127 -0.75 -27.19 -1.10
N GLY A 128 0.49 -26.81 -0.82
CA GLY A 128 1.67 -27.17 -1.58
C GLY A 128 1.95 -26.22 -2.76
N ASN A 129 1.06 -25.28 -3.03
CA ASN A 129 1.27 -24.19 -3.99
C ASN A 129 2.05 -23.06 -3.35
N ARG A 130 2.76 -22.29 -4.20
CA ARG A 130 3.34 -20.99 -3.81
C ARG A 130 2.81 -19.92 -4.73
N LYS A 131 2.40 -18.81 -4.18
CA LYS A 131 1.80 -17.68 -4.89
C LYS A 131 2.53 -16.38 -4.58
N LEU A 132 2.39 -15.39 -5.45
CA LEU A 132 2.93 -14.07 -5.17
C LEU A 132 2.22 -13.43 -3.97
N SER A 133 2.97 -12.67 -3.18
CA SER A 133 2.42 -11.76 -2.18
C SER A 133 1.47 -10.74 -2.84
N MET A 134 0.65 -10.08 -2.04
CA MET A 134 -0.27 -9.05 -2.52
C MET A 134 0.46 -7.98 -3.35
N THR A 135 1.55 -7.45 -2.84
CA THR A 135 2.35 -6.41 -3.50
C THR A 135 2.89 -6.87 -4.86
N CYS A 136 3.46 -8.08 -4.93
CA CYS A 136 3.97 -8.64 -6.17
C CYS A 136 2.86 -8.95 -7.18
N SER A 137 1.67 -9.33 -6.73
CA SER A 137 0.52 -9.62 -7.61
C SER A 137 0.07 -8.40 -8.42
N TYR A 138 0.24 -7.20 -7.89
CA TYR A 138 -0.07 -5.94 -8.58
C TYR A 138 1.12 -5.33 -9.32
N CYS A 139 2.33 -5.88 -9.16
CA CYS A 139 3.53 -5.35 -9.79
C CYS A 139 3.54 -5.60 -11.31
N SER A 140 3.83 -4.57 -12.09
CA SER A 140 3.95 -4.68 -13.56
C SER A 140 5.12 -5.57 -13.98
N PHE A 141 6.16 -5.66 -13.17
CA PHE A 141 7.37 -6.45 -13.43
C PHE A 141 7.28 -7.89 -12.94
N ARG A 142 6.11 -8.36 -12.45
CA ARG A 142 5.97 -9.71 -11.89
C ARG A 142 6.43 -10.83 -12.84
N TYR A 143 6.15 -10.72 -14.14
CA TYR A 143 6.57 -11.71 -15.13
C TYR A 143 8.07 -11.63 -15.48
N THR A 144 8.69 -10.49 -15.30
CA THR A 144 10.15 -10.34 -15.41
C THR A 144 10.83 -11.02 -14.23
N CYS A 145 10.30 -10.83 -13.02
CA CYS A 145 10.83 -11.46 -11.81
C CYS A 145 10.58 -12.98 -11.75
N TRP A 146 9.48 -13.43 -12.32
CA TRP A 146 9.06 -14.85 -12.36
C TRP A 146 8.55 -15.21 -13.76
N PRO A 147 9.44 -15.59 -14.70
CA PRO A 147 9.07 -15.88 -16.08
C PRO A 147 8.03 -17.01 -16.23
N ASP A 148 8.05 -18.00 -15.33
CA ASP A 148 7.15 -19.17 -15.35
C ASP A 148 5.86 -18.96 -14.53
N LEU A 149 5.53 -17.73 -14.20
CA LEU A 149 4.37 -17.38 -13.38
C LEU A 149 3.06 -17.82 -14.06
N LYS A 150 2.22 -18.52 -13.30
CA LYS A 150 0.90 -18.98 -13.76
C LYS A 150 -0.20 -18.19 -13.07
N TYR A 151 -1.16 -17.67 -13.84
CA TYR A 151 -2.36 -17.04 -13.29
C TYR A 151 -3.52 -18.04 -13.33
N GLU A 152 -3.77 -18.69 -12.21
CA GLU A 152 -4.66 -19.82 -12.11
C GLU A 152 -5.68 -19.63 -10.98
N ARG A 153 -6.81 -20.29 -11.13
CA ARG A 153 -7.84 -20.34 -10.10
C ARG A 153 -7.47 -21.39 -9.04
N ASN A 154 -7.59 -21.01 -7.77
CA ASN A 154 -7.50 -22.00 -6.69
C ASN A 154 -8.68 -22.99 -6.79
N PRO A 155 -8.44 -24.26 -7.11
CA PRO A 155 -9.52 -25.25 -7.34
C PRO A 155 -10.29 -25.59 -6.06
N LYS A 156 -9.72 -25.32 -4.88
CA LYS A 156 -10.34 -25.59 -3.58
C LYS A 156 -11.26 -24.44 -3.13
N SER A 157 -11.14 -23.27 -3.75
CA SER A 157 -11.94 -22.10 -3.37
C SER A 157 -13.27 -22.03 -4.11
N LYS A 158 -14.34 -21.73 -3.38
CA LYS A 158 -15.66 -21.45 -3.94
C LYS A 158 -15.83 -19.99 -4.38
N SER A 159 -14.89 -19.11 -4.03
CA SER A 159 -14.94 -17.70 -4.42
C SER A 159 -14.72 -17.53 -5.91
N ALA A 160 -15.52 -16.69 -6.55
CA ALA A 160 -15.34 -16.34 -7.97
C ALA A 160 -13.99 -15.63 -8.23
N ASN A 161 -13.46 -14.93 -7.24
CA ASN A 161 -12.22 -14.14 -7.31
C ASN A 161 -11.00 -14.89 -6.76
N ALA A 162 -11.01 -16.21 -6.77
CA ALA A 162 -9.93 -17.03 -6.22
C ALA A 162 -8.78 -17.28 -7.22
N TYR A 163 -8.48 -16.32 -8.10
CA TYR A 163 -7.34 -16.37 -9.00
C TYR A 163 -6.11 -15.78 -8.34
N HIS A 164 -5.00 -16.49 -8.47
CA HIS A 164 -3.70 -16.05 -7.94
C HIS A 164 -2.60 -16.22 -8.97
N HIS A 165 -1.53 -15.47 -8.80
CA HIS A 165 -0.30 -15.66 -9.54
C HIS A 165 0.57 -16.68 -8.79
N TYR A 166 0.73 -17.87 -9.34
CA TYR A 166 1.50 -18.97 -8.74
C TYR A 166 2.90 -19.04 -9.31
N THR A 167 3.89 -19.16 -8.43
CA THR A 167 5.27 -19.52 -8.75
C THR A 167 5.44 -21.04 -8.78
N VAL A 168 4.65 -21.76 -7.96
CA VAL A 168 4.51 -23.22 -7.98
C VAL A 168 3.03 -23.57 -7.90
N PHE A 169 2.49 -24.21 -8.91
CA PHE A 169 1.12 -24.69 -8.96
C PHE A 169 1.12 -26.22 -9.21
N LYS A 170 0.56 -26.98 -8.27
CA LYS A 170 0.50 -28.44 -8.26
C LYS A 170 -0.90 -28.94 -8.53
#